data_cc74108f611fe65f9a1408ec5e721006
#
_entry.id   cc74108f611fe65f9a1408ec5e721006
#
_cell.length_a   1.000
_cell.length_b   1.000
_cell.length_c   1.000
_cell.angle_alpha   90.00
_cell.angle_beta   90.00
_cell.angle_gamma   90.00
#
_symmetry.space_group_name_H-M   'P 1'
#
loop_
_entity.id
_entity.type
_entity.pdbx_description
1 polymer ?
#
loop_
_entity_poly.entity_id
_entity_poly.type
_entity_poly.pdbx_seq_one_letter_code
_entity_poly.pdbx_strand_id
1 'polypeptide(L)'
;MTYLIKTSLVPQLLLMSLLLTSCSTPSPFESLVAGDCSDTQQMAVEKHITGQITAIAAEDWPKAYTYAAKSFQNSIELEQFTAIIATQYQMLIDNQGFTFVNCVVTSSGVSQEVEVDDPRGNYLLLYQLEVDQLQLGVVAASVIEASEAVNT
;
A
#
# COMPACT_ATOMS: atom_id res chain seq x y z
N MET A 1 -79.43 -7.21 25.84
CA MET A 1 -78.01 -7.50 26.28
C MET A 1 -77.17 -7.71 25.04
N THR A 2 -76.51 -6.66 24.61
CA THR A 2 -75.78 -6.63 23.36
C THR A 2 -74.30 -6.57 23.67
N TYR A 3 -73.56 -7.64 23.36
CA TYR A 3 -72.10 -7.68 23.53
C TYR A 3 -71.43 -7.19 22.27
N LEU A 4 -70.73 -6.06 22.37
CA LEU A 4 -69.86 -5.49 21.37
C LEU A 4 -68.50 -6.20 21.40
N ILE A 5 -68.17 -6.97 20.34
CA ILE A 5 -66.87 -7.54 20.16
C ILE A 5 -65.97 -6.48 19.49
N LYS A 6 -64.98 -6.00 20.24
CA LYS A 6 -63.98 -5.04 19.81
C LYS A 6 -62.84 -5.82 19.13
N THR A 7 -62.84 -5.84 17.84
CA THR A 7 -61.72 -6.41 17.05
C THR A 7 -60.56 -5.42 17.04
N SER A 8 -59.48 -5.78 17.72
CA SER A 8 -58.21 -5.07 17.72
C SER A 8 -57.41 -5.44 16.47
N LEU A 9 -57.27 -4.50 15.52
CA LEU A 9 -56.35 -4.60 14.40
C LEU A 9 -54.92 -4.33 14.91
N VAL A 10 -54.09 -5.35 14.94
CA VAL A 10 -52.67 -5.22 15.15
C VAL A 10 -51.99 -5.00 13.79
N PRO A 11 -51.31 -3.87 13.54
CA PRO A 11 -50.53 -3.71 12.31
C PRO A 11 -49.27 -4.54 12.41
N GLN A 12 -49.18 -5.53 11.57
CA GLN A 12 -48.00 -6.38 11.41
C GLN A 12 -46.88 -5.58 10.71
N LEU A 13 -45.94 -5.06 11.49
CA LEU A 13 -44.74 -4.42 10.99
C LEU A 13 -43.85 -5.47 10.31
N LEU A 14 -43.87 -5.48 8.99
CA LEU A 14 -42.92 -6.25 8.17
C LEU A 14 -41.54 -5.62 8.36
N LEU A 15 -40.72 -6.22 9.21
CA LEU A 15 -39.27 -5.92 9.28
C LEU A 15 -38.59 -6.49 8.02
N MET A 16 -38.41 -5.63 7.03
CA MET A 16 -37.65 -5.93 5.83
C MET A 16 -36.16 -5.86 6.17
N SER A 17 -35.57 -7.00 6.58
CA SER A 17 -34.13 -7.13 6.81
C SER A 17 -33.40 -6.96 5.50
N LEU A 18 -32.80 -5.79 5.25
CA LEU A 18 -31.83 -5.58 4.18
C LEU A 18 -30.58 -6.40 4.53
N LEU A 19 -30.43 -7.53 3.88
CA LEU A 19 -29.16 -8.28 3.83
C LEU A 19 -28.20 -7.45 2.95
N LEU A 20 -27.38 -6.62 3.60
CA LEU A 20 -26.20 -6.03 2.99
C LEU A 20 -25.20 -7.17 2.74
N THR A 21 -25.26 -7.79 1.58
CA THR A 21 -24.21 -8.66 1.07
C THR A 21 -23.00 -7.78 0.80
N SER A 22 -22.10 -7.69 1.77
CA SER A 22 -20.78 -7.10 1.60
C SER A 22 -20.01 -7.99 0.61
N CYS A 23 -19.93 -7.57 -0.66
CA CYS A 23 -18.99 -8.16 -1.61
C CYS A 23 -17.58 -7.75 -1.18
N SER A 24 -16.94 -8.55 -0.33
CA SER A 24 -15.51 -8.45 -0.09
C SER A 24 -14.80 -8.91 -1.35
N THR A 25 -14.19 -7.98 -2.07
CA THR A 25 -13.26 -8.36 -3.15
C THR A 25 -12.11 -9.13 -2.50
N PRO A 26 -11.79 -10.36 -2.97
CA PRO A 26 -10.67 -11.12 -2.41
C PRO A 26 -9.37 -10.32 -2.52
N SER A 27 -8.51 -10.41 -1.51
CA SER A 27 -7.20 -9.75 -1.55
C SER A 27 -6.33 -10.40 -2.64
N PRO A 28 -5.59 -9.62 -3.43
CA PRO A 28 -4.67 -10.19 -4.42
C PRO A 28 -3.51 -10.97 -3.78
N PHE A 29 -3.38 -10.94 -2.45
CA PHE A 29 -2.33 -11.58 -1.68
C PHE A 29 -2.81 -12.72 -0.77
N GLU A 30 -3.99 -13.32 -1.05
CA GLU A 30 -4.47 -14.49 -0.31
C GLU A 30 -3.54 -15.72 -0.45
N SER A 31 -2.83 -15.80 -1.58
CA SER A 31 -1.78 -16.79 -1.79
C SER A 31 -0.58 -16.15 -2.50
N LEU A 32 0.62 -16.35 -1.95
CA LEU A 32 1.87 -15.92 -2.57
C LEU A 32 2.43 -17.07 -3.39
N VAL A 33 2.18 -17.05 -4.69
CA VAL A 33 2.80 -17.98 -5.64
C VAL A 33 3.97 -17.27 -6.28
N ALA A 34 5.19 -17.80 -6.08
CA ALA A 34 6.40 -17.19 -6.61
C ALA A 34 6.36 -17.09 -8.14
N GLY A 35 6.79 -15.94 -8.67
CA GLY A 35 6.79 -15.60 -10.09
C GLY A 35 6.43 -14.15 -10.32
N ASP A 36 6.15 -13.79 -11.56
CA ASP A 36 5.74 -12.43 -11.91
C ASP A 36 4.43 -12.07 -11.22
N CYS A 37 4.28 -10.80 -10.83
CA CYS A 37 3.04 -10.32 -10.26
C CYS A 37 1.89 -10.44 -11.28
N SER A 38 0.72 -10.85 -10.83
CA SER A 38 -0.50 -10.64 -11.61
C SER A 38 -0.84 -9.16 -11.70
N ASP A 39 -1.67 -8.76 -12.67
CA ASP A 39 -2.07 -7.36 -12.85
C ASP A 39 -2.68 -6.75 -11.57
N THR A 40 -3.48 -7.54 -10.84
CA THR A 40 -4.10 -7.09 -9.58
C THR A 40 -3.09 -6.92 -8.45
N GLN A 41 -2.07 -7.79 -8.38
CA GLN A 41 -0.97 -7.66 -7.43
C GLN A 41 -0.10 -6.46 -7.75
N GLN A 42 0.28 -6.30 -9.02
CA GLN A 42 1.06 -5.17 -9.50
C GLN A 42 0.37 -3.85 -9.17
N MET A 43 -0.90 -3.68 -9.55
CA MET A 43 -1.66 -2.46 -9.23
C MET A 43 -1.71 -2.16 -7.72
N ALA A 44 -1.84 -3.18 -6.88
CA ALA A 44 -1.87 -2.99 -5.43
C ALA A 44 -0.50 -2.57 -4.88
N VAL A 45 0.59 -3.16 -5.38
CA VAL A 45 1.97 -2.82 -5.02
C VAL A 45 2.32 -1.40 -5.48
N GLU A 46 2.04 -1.07 -6.73
CA GLU A 46 2.26 0.26 -7.30
C GLU A 46 1.52 1.35 -6.52
N LYS A 47 0.25 1.11 -6.19
CA LYS A 47 -0.55 2.03 -5.38
C LYS A 47 0.07 2.25 -3.99
N HIS A 48 0.54 1.19 -3.35
CA HIS A 48 1.15 1.24 -2.01
C HIS A 48 2.45 2.06 -2.04
N ILE A 49 3.36 1.75 -2.97
CA ILE A 49 4.65 2.44 -3.13
C ILE A 49 4.43 3.90 -3.55
N THR A 50 3.50 4.18 -4.50
CA THR A 50 3.12 5.54 -4.90
C THR A 50 2.70 6.37 -3.69
N GLY A 51 1.88 5.79 -2.81
CA GLY A 51 1.45 6.47 -1.58
C GLY A 51 2.62 6.85 -0.68
N GLN A 52 3.58 5.94 -0.50
CA GLN A 52 4.78 6.21 0.30
C GLN A 52 5.68 7.27 -0.32
N ILE A 53 6.04 7.12 -1.61
CA ILE A 53 6.91 8.07 -2.31
C ILE A 53 6.28 9.47 -2.33
N THR A 54 4.98 9.57 -2.60
CA THR A 54 4.25 10.85 -2.59
C THR A 54 4.30 11.51 -1.20
N ALA A 55 4.13 10.74 -0.13
CA ALA A 55 4.22 11.25 1.23
C ALA A 55 5.65 11.67 1.59
N ILE A 56 6.68 10.93 1.13
CA ILE A 56 8.10 11.29 1.30
C ILE A 56 8.41 12.60 0.58
N ALA A 57 8.00 12.74 -0.69
CA ALA A 57 8.22 13.97 -1.47
C ALA A 57 7.52 15.19 -0.87
N ALA A 58 6.41 14.98 -0.18
CA ALA A 58 5.71 16.02 0.58
C ALA A 58 6.28 16.24 1.99
N GLU A 59 7.32 15.50 2.39
CA GLU A 59 7.86 15.46 3.75
C GLU A 59 6.81 15.16 4.84
N ASP A 60 5.71 14.49 4.46
CA ASP A 60 4.71 14.00 5.41
C ASP A 60 5.19 12.68 6.03
N TRP A 61 6.15 12.80 6.94
CA TRP A 61 6.83 11.67 7.57
C TRP A 61 5.90 10.71 8.29
N PRO A 62 4.91 11.19 9.09
CA PRO A 62 3.97 10.29 9.73
C PRO A 62 3.19 9.46 8.72
N LYS A 63 2.75 10.06 7.63
CA LYS A 63 2.03 9.36 6.57
C LYS A 63 2.93 8.40 5.80
N ALA A 64 4.15 8.82 5.41
CA ALA A 64 5.11 7.97 4.74
C ALA A 64 5.43 6.71 5.57
N TYR A 65 5.57 6.87 6.88
CA TYR A 65 5.84 5.79 7.81
C TYR A 65 4.69 4.78 7.94
N THR A 66 3.44 5.18 7.68
CA THR A 66 2.31 4.23 7.70
C THR A 66 2.37 3.17 6.61
N TYR A 67 3.14 3.41 5.54
CA TYR A 67 3.35 2.44 4.47
C TYR A 67 4.45 1.41 4.79
N ALA A 68 5.24 1.66 5.84
CA ALA A 68 6.24 0.69 6.28
C ALA A 68 5.58 -0.54 6.93
N ALA A 69 6.21 -1.68 6.75
CA ALA A 69 5.78 -2.93 7.36
C ALA A 69 5.75 -2.87 8.89
N LYS A 70 4.89 -3.67 9.51
CA LYS A 70 4.87 -3.76 10.98
C LYS A 70 6.18 -4.28 11.55
N SER A 71 6.81 -5.23 10.89
CA SER A 71 8.14 -5.73 11.24
C SER A 71 9.19 -4.60 11.25
N PHE A 72 9.14 -3.71 10.25
CA PHE A 72 9.99 -2.52 10.18
C PHE A 72 9.68 -1.53 11.31
N GLN A 73 8.40 -1.18 11.50
CA GLN A 73 7.96 -0.24 12.54
C GLN A 73 8.30 -0.70 13.98
N ASN A 74 8.37 -2.02 14.20
CA ASN A 74 8.77 -2.59 15.49
C ASN A 74 10.27 -2.41 15.80
N SER A 75 11.09 -2.13 14.78
CA SER A 75 12.56 -2.04 14.90
C SER A 75 13.10 -0.63 14.66
N ILE A 76 12.39 0.17 13.90
CA ILE A 76 12.79 1.51 13.45
C ILE A 76 11.65 2.48 13.78
N GLU A 77 11.89 3.42 14.64
CA GLU A 77 10.90 4.44 15.01
C GLU A 77 10.79 5.55 13.96
N LEU A 78 9.71 6.32 13.99
CA LEU A 78 9.43 7.41 13.02
C LEU A 78 10.60 8.40 12.89
N GLU A 79 11.20 8.81 13.99
CA GLU A 79 12.33 9.75 13.97
C GLU A 79 13.54 9.16 13.22
N GLN A 80 13.85 7.90 13.48
CA GLN A 80 14.93 7.19 12.81
C GLN A 80 14.61 6.96 11.32
N PHE A 81 13.39 6.58 10.99
CA PHE A 81 12.92 6.49 9.59
C PHE A 81 13.12 7.81 8.85
N THR A 82 12.67 8.92 9.44
CA THR A 82 12.83 10.26 8.87
C THR A 82 14.30 10.59 8.60
N ALA A 83 15.18 10.33 9.57
CA ALA A 83 16.61 10.57 9.43
C ALA A 83 17.25 9.70 8.33
N ILE A 84 16.85 8.43 8.20
CA ILE A 84 17.33 7.54 7.14
C ILE A 84 16.93 8.09 5.76
N ILE A 85 15.63 8.43 5.58
CA ILE A 85 15.17 8.95 4.28
C ILE A 85 15.88 10.26 3.94
N ALA A 86 15.94 11.22 4.86
CA ALA A 86 16.57 12.52 4.64
C ALA A 86 18.06 12.44 4.31
N THR A 87 18.77 11.39 4.76
CA THR A 87 20.23 11.29 4.56
C THR A 87 20.63 10.31 3.45
N GLN A 88 19.83 9.27 3.19
CA GLN A 88 20.22 8.20 2.27
C GLN A 88 19.31 8.08 1.05
N TYR A 89 18.12 8.67 1.08
CA TYR A 89 17.11 8.55 0.03
C TYR A 89 16.61 9.92 -0.46
N GLN A 90 17.53 10.88 -0.55
CA GLN A 90 17.23 12.24 -1.02
C GLN A 90 16.52 12.23 -2.39
N MET A 91 16.82 11.24 -3.26
CA MET A 91 16.17 11.07 -4.55
C MET A 91 14.66 10.83 -4.46
N LEU A 92 14.14 10.32 -3.33
CA LEU A 92 12.71 10.17 -3.11
C LEU A 92 12.04 11.48 -2.71
N ILE A 93 12.78 12.39 -2.06
CA ILE A 93 12.30 13.72 -1.66
C ILE A 93 12.27 14.63 -2.88
N ASP A 94 13.36 14.67 -3.64
CA ASP A 94 13.58 15.58 -4.76
C ASP A 94 13.06 15.05 -6.09
N ASN A 95 12.40 13.86 -6.12
CA ASN A 95 12.02 13.20 -7.36
C ASN A 95 11.14 14.07 -8.25
N GLN A 96 11.39 13.96 -9.56
CA GLN A 96 10.61 14.60 -10.62
C GLN A 96 9.58 13.64 -11.24
N GLY A 97 9.64 12.38 -10.88
CA GLY A 97 8.77 11.30 -11.31
C GLY A 97 9.37 9.96 -11.00
N PHE A 98 8.58 8.91 -11.15
CA PHE A 98 9.06 7.54 -11.01
C PHE A 98 8.21 6.60 -11.86
N THR A 99 8.79 5.47 -12.25
CA THR A 99 8.14 4.42 -13.02
C THR A 99 8.39 3.05 -12.38
N PHE A 100 7.40 2.17 -12.49
CA PHE A 100 7.51 0.79 -12.03
C PHE A 100 8.02 -0.09 -13.17
N VAL A 101 9.03 -0.91 -12.90
CA VAL A 101 9.70 -1.71 -13.93
C VAL A 101 9.32 -3.18 -13.80
N ASN A 102 9.75 -3.85 -12.74
CA ASN A 102 9.61 -5.28 -12.57
C ASN A 102 8.99 -5.61 -11.21
N CYS A 103 7.97 -6.49 -11.22
CA CYS A 103 7.26 -6.93 -10.02
C CYS A 103 7.31 -8.44 -9.91
N VAL A 104 7.85 -8.95 -8.79
CA VAL A 104 8.02 -10.38 -8.55
C VAL A 104 7.47 -10.74 -7.18
N VAL A 105 6.59 -11.75 -7.14
CA VAL A 105 6.12 -12.38 -5.92
C VAL A 105 7.16 -13.41 -5.45
N THR A 106 7.47 -13.37 -4.17
CA THR A 106 8.34 -14.35 -3.50
C THR A 106 7.53 -15.15 -2.47
N SER A 107 8.14 -16.13 -1.85
CA SER A 107 7.49 -16.90 -0.78
C SER A 107 7.21 -16.08 0.50
N SER A 108 7.82 -14.92 0.65
CA SER A 108 7.73 -14.06 1.85
C SER A 108 7.12 -12.68 1.59
N GLY A 109 6.83 -12.33 0.34
CA GLY A 109 6.30 -11.01 0.00
C GLY A 109 6.47 -10.68 -1.47
N VAL A 110 6.70 -9.41 -1.76
CA VAL A 110 6.83 -8.90 -3.13
C VAL A 110 8.09 -8.05 -3.26
N SER A 111 8.77 -8.18 -4.39
CA SER A 111 9.85 -7.27 -4.81
C SER A 111 9.35 -6.44 -5.99
N GLN A 112 9.60 -5.13 -5.95
CA GLN A 112 9.23 -4.19 -7.02
C GLN A 112 10.42 -3.29 -7.33
N GLU A 113 10.82 -3.26 -8.59
CA GLU A 113 11.80 -2.30 -9.08
C GLU A 113 11.10 -0.98 -9.45
N VAL A 114 11.69 0.13 -9.00
CA VAL A 114 11.19 1.49 -9.23
C VAL A 114 12.32 2.35 -9.75
N GLU A 115 12.17 2.86 -10.95
CA GLU A 115 13.06 3.88 -11.51
C GLU A 115 12.58 5.26 -11.03
N VAL A 116 13.50 6.04 -10.44
CA VAL A 116 13.22 7.36 -9.88
C VAL A 116 14.06 8.40 -10.62
N ASP A 117 13.40 9.39 -11.18
CA ASP A 117 14.02 10.54 -11.82
C ASP A 117 14.32 11.62 -10.76
N ASP A 118 15.57 12.01 -10.64
CA ASP A 118 16.05 13.05 -9.73
C ASP A 118 16.90 14.05 -10.52
N PRO A 119 16.91 15.33 -10.18
CA PRO A 119 17.75 16.33 -10.88
C PRO A 119 19.22 15.98 -10.99
N ARG A 120 19.73 15.10 -10.12
CA ARG A 120 21.13 14.65 -10.10
C ARG A 120 21.39 13.40 -10.93
N GLY A 121 20.34 12.67 -11.34
CA GLY A 121 20.43 11.43 -12.14
C GLY A 121 19.24 10.49 -11.90
N ASN A 122 19.29 9.34 -12.55
CA ASN A 122 18.27 8.32 -12.41
C ASN A 122 18.74 7.23 -11.45
N TYR A 123 17.83 6.77 -10.61
CA TYR A 123 18.09 5.73 -9.62
C TYR A 123 17.12 4.57 -9.82
N LEU A 124 17.65 3.36 -9.90
CA LEU A 124 16.83 2.15 -9.84
C LEU A 124 16.83 1.62 -8.40
N LEU A 125 15.66 1.60 -7.79
CA LEU A 125 15.46 1.11 -6.42
C LEU A 125 14.74 -0.25 -6.46
N LEU A 126 15.20 -1.17 -5.62
CA LEU A 126 14.50 -2.41 -5.32
C LEU A 126 13.73 -2.24 -4.01
N TYR A 127 12.42 -2.13 -4.10
CA TYR A 127 11.50 -2.19 -2.97
C TYR A 127 11.24 -3.65 -2.59
N GLN A 128 11.26 -3.93 -1.30
CA GLN A 128 10.85 -5.21 -0.73
C GLN A 128 9.65 -4.96 0.19
N LEU A 129 8.58 -5.70 -0.05
CA LEU A 129 7.34 -5.60 0.72
C LEU A 129 7.01 -6.95 1.35
N GLU A 130 6.62 -6.94 2.61
CA GLU A 130 5.97 -8.09 3.24
C GLU A 130 4.46 -8.00 3.07
N VAL A 131 3.80 -9.15 3.15
CA VAL A 131 2.35 -9.27 3.21
C VAL A 131 2.00 -9.80 4.60
N ASP A 132 1.43 -8.96 5.44
CA ASP A 132 0.92 -9.34 6.76
C ASP A 132 -0.58 -9.09 6.83
N GLN A 133 -1.35 -10.11 7.22
CA GLN A 133 -2.82 -10.07 7.27
C GLN A 133 -3.44 -9.49 5.99
N LEU A 134 -2.94 -9.91 4.82
CA LEU A 134 -3.35 -9.46 3.49
C LEU A 134 -3.06 -7.99 3.18
N GLN A 135 -2.25 -7.33 3.99
CA GLN A 135 -1.81 -5.94 3.80
C GLN A 135 -0.34 -5.90 3.42
N LEU A 136 -0.02 -4.98 2.50
CA LEU A 136 1.35 -4.70 2.11
C LEU A 136 2.03 -3.78 3.14
N GLY A 137 3.33 -3.99 3.35
CA GLY A 137 4.16 -3.09 4.10
C GLY A 137 5.59 -3.07 3.55
N VAL A 138 6.17 -1.89 3.35
CA VAL A 138 7.55 -1.76 2.89
C VAL A 138 8.52 -2.15 4.00
N VAL A 139 9.35 -3.16 3.74
CA VAL A 139 10.40 -3.62 4.64
C VAL A 139 11.72 -2.92 4.36
N ALA A 140 12.04 -2.75 3.06
CA ALA A 140 13.28 -2.14 2.61
C ALA A 140 13.11 -1.50 1.23
N ALA A 141 13.95 -0.53 0.94
CA ALA A 141 14.26 -0.07 -0.39
C ALA A 141 15.78 0.01 -0.52
N SER A 142 16.33 -0.45 -1.62
CA SER A 142 17.78 -0.44 -1.87
C SER A 142 18.05 0.14 -3.24
N VAL A 143 19.02 1.06 -3.35
CA VAL A 143 19.49 1.54 -4.64
C VAL A 143 20.34 0.43 -5.26
N ILE A 144 19.92 -0.09 -6.42
CA ILE A 144 20.62 -1.14 -7.16
C ILE A 144 21.38 -0.59 -8.37
N GLU A 145 20.91 0.53 -8.94
CA GLU A 145 21.62 1.26 -9.99
C GLU A 145 21.47 2.77 -9.78
N ALA A 146 22.51 3.52 -10.14
CA ALA A 146 22.49 4.98 -10.18
C ALA A 146 23.26 5.44 -11.43
N SER A 147 22.65 6.32 -12.23
CA SER A 147 23.28 6.98 -13.36
C SER A 147 23.28 8.50 -13.15
N GLU A 148 24.43 9.13 -13.34
CA GLU A 148 24.54 10.60 -13.23
C GLU A 148 23.81 11.26 -14.42
N ALA A 149 23.18 12.41 -14.16
CA ALA A 149 22.63 13.24 -15.22
C ALA A 149 23.75 13.71 -16.17
N VAL A 150 23.63 13.32 -17.45
CA VAL A 150 24.59 13.79 -18.47
C VAL A 150 24.29 15.26 -18.76
N ASN A 151 25.09 16.15 -18.21
CA ASN A 151 25.06 17.57 -18.56
C ASN A 151 25.59 17.72 -20.01
N THR A 152 24.70 17.86 -20.96
CA THR A 152 25.00 18.25 -22.36
C THR A 152 24.85 19.75 -22.54
#